data_2d1ea2ab91aa00d82ab20f42dd7bd64e
#
_entry.id   2d1ea2ab91aa00d82ab20f42dd7bd64e
#
_cell.length_a   1.000
_cell.length_b   1.000
_cell.length_c   1.000
_cell.angle_alpha   90.00
_cell.angle_beta   90.00
_cell.angle_gamma   90.00
#
_symmetry.space_group_name_H-M   'P 1'
#
loop_
_entity.id
_entity.type
_entity.pdbx_description
1 polymer ?
#
loop_
_entity_poly.entity_id
_entity_poly.type
_entity_poly.pdbx_seq_one_letter_code
_entity_poly.pdbx_strand_id
1 'polypeptide(L)'
;MKKHILLGIALASLFTLGACDYNEDNFPGFDEKETITEVRTDTLLLADGHYGKIASMSTNQGLALSKDPENQTYLTALNQLGKTKMFTDMVAPEDYLPAFVDSLYAYLSDGSKVLVQYNVGKEQPEYLSKINEAENFDLTSDNYATVWGESMVV
;
A
#
# COMPACT_ATOMS: atom_id res chain seq x y z
N MET A 1 -68.52 -5.12 -20.61
CA MET A 1 -67.48 -5.29 -19.59
C MET A 1 -66.07 -4.98 -20.10
N LYS A 2 -65.62 -5.46 -21.26
CA LYS A 2 -64.23 -5.21 -21.76
C LYS A 2 -63.83 -3.74 -21.99
N LYS A 3 -64.79 -2.88 -22.41
CA LYS A 3 -64.52 -1.44 -22.67
C LYS A 3 -64.26 -0.62 -21.39
N HIS A 4 -64.86 -0.99 -20.27
CA HIS A 4 -64.65 -0.29 -18.99
C HIS A 4 -63.35 -0.69 -18.31
N ILE A 5 -62.88 -1.91 -18.55
CA ILE A 5 -61.57 -2.38 -18.03
C ILE A 5 -60.43 -1.67 -18.76
N LEU A 6 -60.50 -1.49 -20.07
CA LEU A 6 -59.51 -0.75 -20.86
C LEU A 6 -59.46 0.73 -20.47
N LEU A 7 -60.61 1.36 -20.18
CA LEU A 7 -60.66 2.76 -19.70
C LEU A 7 -60.04 2.92 -18.31
N GLY A 8 -60.28 1.93 -17.44
CA GLY A 8 -59.69 1.91 -16.09
C GLY A 8 -58.15 1.79 -16.09
N ILE A 9 -57.61 0.92 -16.99
CA ILE A 9 -56.15 0.77 -17.14
C ILE A 9 -55.50 2.01 -17.74
N ALA A 10 -56.16 2.66 -18.72
CA ALA A 10 -55.68 3.92 -19.31
C ALA A 10 -55.65 5.07 -18.29
N LEU A 11 -56.66 5.14 -17.40
CA LEU A 11 -56.71 6.17 -16.35
C LEU A 11 -55.63 5.91 -15.27
N ALA A 12 -55.42 4.67 -14.87
CA ALA A 12 -54.40 4.29 -13.89
C ALA A 12 -52.97 4.59 -14.39
N SER A 13 -52.69 4.42 -15.68
CA SER A 13 -51.39 4.71 -16.28
C SER A 13 -51.07 6.22 -16.37
N LEU A 14 -52.09 7.09 -16.44
CA LEU A 14 -51.92 8.53 -16.45
C LEU A 14 -51.49 9.08 -15.06
N PHE A 15 -51.92 8.45 -13.97
CA PHE A 15 -51.54 8.86 -12.62
C PHE A 15 -50.10 8.43 -12.25
N THR A 16 -49.53 7.40 -12.89
CA THR A 16 -48.16 6.98 -12.61
C THR A 16 -47.11 7.85 -13.29
N LEU A 17 -47.45 8.58 -14.35
CA LEU A 17 -46.51 9.46 -15.05
C LEU A 17 -46.31 10.80 -14.37
N GLY A 18 -47.25 11.25 -13.52
CA GLY A 18 -47.09 12.53 -12.76
C GLY A 18 -46.37 12.37 -11.42
N ALA A 19 -46.06 11.16 -11.01
CA ALA A 19 -45.39 10.93 -9.71
C ALA A 19 -43.87 11.16 -9.73
N CYS A 20 -43.27 11.20 -10.94
CA CYS A 20 -41.81 11.39 -11.05
C CYS A 20 -41.32 12.82 -10.81
N ASP A 21 -42.17 13.83 -11.10
CA ASP A 21 -41.79 15.26 -10.95
C ASP A 21 -42.25 15.88 -9.61
N TYR A 22 -43.00 15.13 -8.79
CA TYR A 22 -43.57 15.66 -7.55
C TYR A 22 -42.48 16.15 -6.57
N ASN A 23 -41.34 15.47 -6.52
CA ASN A 23 -40.27 15.84 -5.61
C ASN A 23 -39.52 17.08 -6.10
N GLU A 24 -39.27 17.23 -7.39
CA GLU A 24 -38.59 18.41 -7.95
C GLU A 24 -39.45 19.68 -7.84
N ASP A 25 -40.77 19.58 -8.08
CA ASP A 25 -41.69 20.71 -7.99
C ASP A 25 -41.93 21.23 -6.57
N ASN A 26 -41.88 20.34 -5.56
CA ASN A 26 -42.17 20.69 -4.19
C ASN A 26 -40.90 20.83 -3.32
N PHE A 27 -39.80 20.23 -3.73
CA PHE A 27 -38.51 20.27 -3.03
C PHE A 27 -37.38 20.50 -4.04
N PRO A 28 -37.21 21.73 -4.57
CA PRO A 28 -36.15 22.05 -5.51
C PRO A 28 -34.79 21.69 -4.95
N GLY A 29 -34.03 20.86 -5.68
CA GLY A 29 -32.72 20.35 -5.27
C GLY A 29 -32.73 19.07 -4.46
N PHE A 30 -33.89 18.42 -4.23
CA PHE A 30 -33.96 17.18 -3.48
C PHE A 30 -33.25 16.02 -4.22
N ASP A 31 -33.29 16.02 -5.54
CA ASP A 31 -32.60 15.02 -6.38
C ASP A 31 -31.20 15.45 -6.80
N GLU A 32 -30.77 16.67 -6.43
CA GLU A 32 -29.39 17.09 -6.61
C GLU A 32 -28.51 16.24 -5.67
N LYS A 33 -27.75 15.33 -6.24
CA LYS A 33 -26.69 14.62 -5.51
C LYS A 33 -25.67 15.66 -5.09
N GLU A 34 -25.76 16.13 -3.85
CA GLU A 34 -24.63 16.84 -3.24
C GLU A 34 -23.43 15.90 -3.30
N THR A 35 -22.52 16.18 -4.20
CA THR A 35 -21.19 15.54 -4.21
C THR A 35 -20.47 16.11 -2.98
N ILE A 36 -20.58 15.38 -1.87
CA ILE A 36 -19.78 15.68 -0.68
C ILE A 36 -18.33 15.41 -1.06
N THR A 37 -17.62 16.47 -1.41
CA THR A 37 -16.20 16.41 -1.73
C THR A 37 -15.42 16.58 -0.44
N GLU A 38 -14.97 15.49 0.12
CA GLU A 38 -14.14 15.50 1.33
C GLU A 38 -12.66 15.48 0.95
N VAL A 39 -12.14 16.68 0.64
CA VAL A 39 -10.70 16.87 0.36
C VAL A 39 -9.96 17.02 1.67
N ARG A 40 -9.06 16.09 1.98
CA ARG A 40 -8.27 16.07 3.21
C ARG A 40 -6.77 15.95 2.95
N THR A 41 -6.00 16.46 3.91
CA THR A 41 -4.57 16.12 4.02
C THR A 41 -4.41 15.35 5.32
N ASP A 42 -3.87 14.12 5.22
CA ASP A 42 -3.67 13.23 6.36
C ASP A 42 -2.23 12.72 6.41
N THR A 43 -1.82 12.19 7.56
CA THR A 43 -0.50 11.58 7.76
C THR A 43 -0.66 10.16 8.27
N LEU A 44 -0.11 9.21 7.54
CA LEU A 44 -0.11 7.79 7.87
C LEU A 44 1.30 7.36 8.30
N LEU A 45 1.48 7.05 9.57
CA LEU A 45 2.67 6.35 10.04
C LEU A 45 2.43 4.84 9.94
N LEU A 46 3.26 4.13 9.16
CA LEU A 46 3.13 2.68 9.04
C LEU A 46 3.51 2.00 10.36
N ALA A 47 2.52 1.34 10.96
CA ALA A 47 2.75 0.43 12.07
C ALA A 47 3.24 -0.94 11.57
N ASP A 48 3.83 -1.73 12.45
CA ASP A 48 4.39 -3.06 12.17
C ASP A 48 3.44 -3.99 11.40
N GLY A 49 2.16 -3.99 11.76
CA GLY A 49 1.15 -4.81 11.08
C GLY A 49 0.80 -4.36 9.67
N HIS A 50 1.08 -3.11 9.32
CA HIS A 50 0.82 -2.59 7.97
C HIS A 50 1.74 -3.21 6.93
N TYR A 51 3.02 -3.43 7.26
CA TYR A 51 3.98 -4.08 6.35
C TYR A 51 3.54 -5.49 5.94
N GLY A 52 3.01 -6.27 6.90
CA GLY A 52 2.45 -7.59 6.62
C GLY A 52 1.21 -7.53 5.73
N LYS A 53 0.32 -6.56 5.96
CA LYS A 53 -0.86 -6.34 5.12
C LYS A 53 -0.46 -5.96 3.69
N ILE A 54 0.48 -5.01 3.53
CA ILE A 54 0.99 -4.61 2.21
C ILE A 54 1.55 -5.82 1.45
N ALA A 55 2.35 -6.65 2.13
CA ALA A 55 2.93 -7.86 1.54
C ALA A 55 1.89 -8.91 1.13
N SER A 56 0.79 -9.01 1.86
CA SER A 56 -0.26 -10.01 1.63
C SER A 56 -1.35 -9.56 0.65
N MET A 57 -1.36 -8.31 0.20
CA MET A 57 -2.34 -7.83 -0.76
C MET A 57 -2.18 -8.52 -2.11
N SER A 58 -3.27 -9.08 -2.64
CA SER A 58 -3.26 -9.79 -3.92
C SER A 58 -2.77 -8.93 -5.08
N THR A 59 -3.11 -7.64 -5.09
CA THR A 59 -2.62 -6.67 -6.08
C THR A 59 -1.10 -6.56 -6.03
N ASN A 60 -0.52 -6.43 -4.85
CA ASN A 60 0.92 -6.31 -4.65
C ASN A 60 1.66 -7.61 -4.99
N GLN A 61 1.10 -8.75 -4.61
CA GLN A 61 1.66 -10.06 -4.97
C GLN A 61 1.61 -10.30 -6.48
N GLY A 62 0.51 -9.93 -7.13
CA GLY A 62 0.40 -9.99 -8.58
C GLY A 62 1.41 -9.08 -9.28
N LEU A 63 1.63 -7.87 -8.79
CA LEU A 63 2.64 -6.95 -9.31
C LEU A 63 4.05 -7.54 -9.13
N ALA A 64 4.39 -8.04 -7.95
CA ALA A 64 5.69 -8.65 -7.68
C ALA A 64 5.96 -9.86 -8.57
N LEU A 65 4.94 -10.71 -8.76
CA LEU A 65 5.04 -11.88 -9.64
C LEU A 65 5.22 -11.47 -11.12
N SER A 66 4.57 -10.38 -11.56
CA SER A 66 4.70 -9.89 -12.94
C SER A 66 6.09 -9.36 -13.27
N LYS A 67 6.84 -8.89 -12.26
CA LYS A 67 8.22 -8.37 -12.45
C LYS A 67 9.24 -9.48 -12.70
N ASP A 68 9.06 -10.66 -12.11
CA ASP A 68 9.92 -11.84 -12.29
C ASP A 68 9.09 -13.12 -12.11
N PRO A 69 8.38 -13.55 -13.16
CA PRO A 69 7.49 -14.71 -13.07
C PRO A 69 8.25 -16.03 -12.86
N GLU A 70 9.48 -16.12 -13.38
CA GLU A 70 10.25 -17.38 -13.38
C GLU A 70 10.91 -17.65 -12.02
N ASN A 71 11.62 -16.65 -11.48
CA ASN A 71 12.39 -16.82 -10.24
C ASN A 71 11.65 -16.31 -9.01
N GLN A 72 10.56 -15.52 -9.19
CA GLN A 72 9.73 -14.95 -8.13
C GLN A 72 10.54 -14.15 -7.09
N THR A 73 11.63 -13.52 -7.53
CA THR A 73 12.56 -12.80 -6.66
C THR A 73 11.87 -11.64 -5.94
N TYR A 74 11.07 -10.86 -6.69
CA TYR A 74 10.31 -9.74 -6.12
C TYR A 74 9.20 -10.21 -5.18
N LEU A 75 8.55 -11.34 -5.46
CA LEU A 75 7.53 -11.91 -4.58
C LEU A 75 8.17 -12.40 -3.27
N THR A 76 9.33 -13.02 -3.35
CA THR A 76 10.09 -13.45 -2.17
C THR A 76 10.51 -12.26 -1.33
N ALA A 77 11.04 -11.19 -1.95
CA ALA A 77 11.40 -9.95 -1.27
C ALA A 77 10.17 -9.29 -0.62
N LEU A 78 9.04 -9.21 -1.34
CA LEU A 78 7.80 -8.66 -0.82
C LEU A 78 7.30 -9.43 0.42
N ASN A 79 7.39 -10.76 0.40
CA ASN A 79 7.00 -11.59 1.55
C ASN A 79 7.90 -11.38 2.77
N GLN A 80 9.13 -10.92 2.58
CA GLN A 80 10.02 -10.54 3.69
C GLN A 80 9.64 -9.19 4.31
N LEU A 81 8.96 -8.29 3.58
CA LEU A 81 8.55 -6.97 4.07
C LEU A 81 7.82 -7.03 5.40
N GLY A 82 6.92 -8.02 5.57
CA GLY A 82 6.18 -8.21 6.82
C GLY A 82 7.05 -8.58 8.03
N LYS A 83 8.25 -9.14 7.79
CA LYS A 83 9.22 -9.52 8.83
C LYS A 83 10.22 -8.42 9.09
N THR A 84 10.80 -7.86 8.01
CA THR A 84 11.84 -6.83 8.09
C THR A 84 11.27 -5.46 8.47
N LYS A 85 9.99 -5.19 8.12
CA LYS A 85 9.30 -3.91 8.32
C LYS A 85 10.05 -2.73 7.71
N MET A 86 10.70 -2.97 6.60
CA MET A 86 11.51 -1.99 5.87
C MET A 86 11.35 -2.21 4.38
N PHE A 87 11.09 -1.13 3.64
CA PHE A 87 11.16 -1.13 2.19
C PHE A 87 12.61 -1.15 1.73
N THR A 88 12.85 -1.71 0.56
CA THR A 88 14.17 -1.85 -0.06
C THR A 88 14.06 -1.49 -1.53
N ASP A 89 15.18 -1.41 -2.24
CA ASP A 89 15.19 -1.15 -3.69
C ASP A 89 14.41 -2.21 -4.50
N MET A 90 14.36 -3.46 -4.01
CA MET A 90 13.55 -4.52 -4.64
C MET A 90 12.06 -4.40 -4.31
N VAL A 91 11.73 -3.85 -3.16
CA VAL A 91 10.36 -3.61 -2.69
C VAL A 91 10.19 -2.11 -2.51
N ALA A 92 10.16 -1.41 -3.63
CA ALA A 92 10.07 0.04 -3.65
C ALA A 92 8.70 0.52 -3.14
N PRO A 93 8.66 1.50 -2.23
CA PRO A 93 7.40 1.96 -1.65
C PRO A 93 6.43 2.53 -2.69
N GLU A 94 6.92 3.17 -3.74
CA GLU A 94 6.13 3.70 -4.86
C GLU A 94 5.33 2.64 -5.61
N ASP A 95 5.78 1.40 -5.62
CA ASP A 95 5.10 0.30 -6.29
C ASP A 95 4.03 -0.37 -5.39
N TYR A 96 4.29 -0.47 -4.10
CA TYR A 96 3.52 -1.33 -3.19
C TYR A 96 2.67 -0.59 -2.17
N LEU A 97 2.95 0.71 -1.92
CA LEU A 97 2.12 1.53 -1.03
C LEU A 97 0.78 1.98 -1.62
N PRO A 98 0.67 2.33 -2.91
CA PRO A 98 -0.56 2.90 -3.45
C PRO A 98 -1.79 2.05 -3.18
N ALA A 99 -1.75 0.75 -3.50
CA ALA A 99 -2.88 -0.15 -3.29
C ALA A 99 -3.31 -0.23 -1.81
N PHE A 100 -2.36 -0.15 -0.88
CA PHE A 100 -2.63 -0.17 0.55
C PHE A 100 -3.26 1.16 1.01
N VAL A 101 -2.72 2.29 0.56
CA VAL A 101 -3.27 3.62 0.87
C VAL A 101 -4.69 3.75 0.33
N ASP A 102 -4.93 3.35 -0.92
CA ASP A 102 -6.27 3.35 -1.53
C ASP A 102 -7.27 2.51 -0.72
N SER A 103 -6.84 1.38 -0.17
CA SER A 103 -7.69 0.53 0.65
C SER A 103 -8.09 1.16 1.99
N LEU A 104 -7.23 2.03 2.56
CA LEU A 104 -7.48 2.73 3.82
C LEU A 104 -8.30 4.01 3.62
N TYR A 105 -8.09 4.68 2.50
CA TYR A 105 -8.61 6.01 2.23
C TYR A 105 -9.58 6.04 1.04
N ALA A 106 -10.23 4.91 0.75
CA ALA A 106 -11.18 4.77 -0.37
C ALA A 106 -12.37 5.77 -0.34
N TYR A 107 -12.59 6.44 0.80
CA TYR A 107 -13.65 7.42 1.00
C TYR A 107 -13.23 8.86 0.71
N LEU A 108 -11.94 9.12 0.52
CA LEU A 108 -11.45 10.46 0.24
C LEU A 108 -11.71 10.86 -1.21
N SER A 109 -12.04 12.12 -1.40
CA SER A 109 -12.27 12.69 -2.73
C SER A 109 -10.96 13.02 -3.45
N ASP A 110 -11.05 13.17 -4.76
CA ASP A 110 -9.95 13.63 -5.61
C ASP A 110 -9.34 14.93 -5.09
N GLY A 111 -8.02 15.03 -5.12
CA GLY A 111 -7.27 16.16 -4.59
C GLY A 111 -6.82 15.99 -3.13
N SER A 112 -7.27 14.94 -2.44
CA SER A 112 -6.76 14.60 -1.10
C SER A 112 -5.31 14.16 -1.15
N LYS A 113 -4.58 14.38 -0.04
CA LYS A 113 -3.16 14.06 0.09
C LYS A 113 -2.93 13.23 1.34
N VAL A 114 -2.16 12.16 1.22
CA VAL A 114 -1.74 11.35 2.36
C VAL A 114 -0.21 11.33 2.40
N LEU A 115 0.36 11.87 3.48
CA LEU A 115 1.79 11.76 3.75
C LEU A 115 2.06 10.44 4.45
N VAL A 116 2.76 9.52 3.79
CA VAL A 116 3.08 8.21 4.36
C VAL A 116 4.50 8.21 4.92
N GLN A 117 4.65 7.86 6.19
CA GLN A 117 5.93 7.67 6.85
C GLN A 117 6.21 6.17 7.02
N TYR A 118 7.36 5.73 6.55
CA TYR A 118 7.75 4.32 6.53
C TYR A 118 9.25 4.14 6.76
N ASN A 119 9.66 2.92 7.09
CA ASN A 119 11.05 2.55 7.25
C ASN A 119 11.65 2.10 5.92
N VAL A 120 12.89 2.54 5.65
CA VAL A 120 13.68 2.11 4.49
C VAL A 120 14.90 1.37 4.99
N GLY A 121 15.12 0.16 4.49
CA GLY A 121 16.34 -0.61 4.68
C GLY A 121 17.37 -0.14 3.66
N LYS A 122 18.51 0.33 4.13
CA LYS A 122 19.67 0.52 3.25
C LYS A 122 20.39 -0.81 3.09
N GLU A 123 21.02 -0.99 1.93
CA GLU A 123 21.96 -2.08 1.76
C GLU A 123 22.99 -2.05 2.90
N GLN A 124 23.35 -3.25 3.36
CA GLN A 124 24.34 -3.38 4.40
C GLN A 124 25.66 -2.75 3.93
N PRO A 125 26.24 -1.81 4.67
CA PRO A 125 27.50 -1.21 4.27
C PRO A 125 28.57 -2.29 4.00
N GLU A 126 29.38 -2.08 2.96
CA GLU A 126 30.39 -3.06 2.49
C GLU A 126 31.33 -3.53 3.61
N TYR A 127 31.63 -2.65 4.60
CA TYR A 127 32.48 -3.02 5.72
C TYR A 127 31.85 -4.08 6.65
N LEU A 128 30.50 -4.18 6.72
CA LEU A 128 29.84 -5.21 7.52
C LEU A 128 29.87 -6.59 6.86
N SER A 129 29.82 -6.66 5.52
CA SER A 129 30.05 -7.93 4.83
C SER A 129 31.46 -8.44 5.06
N LYS A 130 32.45 -7.54 5.02
CA LYS A 130 33.85 -7.87 5.31
C LYS A 130 34.08 -8.36 6.75
N ILE A 131 33.32 -7.83 7.73
CA ILE A 131 33.36 -8.36 9.10
C ILE A 131 32.85 -9.79 9.19
N ASN A 132 31.78 -10.12 8.46
CA ASN A 132 31.22 -11.47 8.44
C ASN A 132 32.13 -12.48 7.69
N GLU A 133 32.98 -12.00 6.80
CA GLU A 133 33.98 -12.78 6.06
C GLU A 133 35.35 -12.81 6.77
N ALA A 134 35.46 -12.08 7.89
CA ALA A 134 36.72 -12.01 8.63
C ALA A 134 37.10 -13.40 9.16
N GLU A 135 38.28 -13.85 8.78
CA GLU A 135 38.88 -15.09 9.31
C GLU A 135 39.51 -14.81 10.69
N ASN A 136 39.57 -15.83 11.52
CA ASN A 136 40.30 -15.76 12.76
C ASN A 136 41.79 -15.57 12.45
N PHE A 137 42.36 -14.51 12.99
CA PHE A 137 43.78 -14.23 12.86
C PHE A 137 44.47 -14.44 14.21
N ASP A 138 45.28 -15.46 14.29
CA ASP A 138 46.09 -15.73 15.49
C ASP A 138 47.31 -14.81 15.50
N LEU A 139 47.36 -13.97 16.52
CA LEU A 139 48.49 -13.06 16.73
C LEU A 139 49.73 -13.87 17.14
N THR A 140 50.78 -13.78 16.35
CA THR A 140 52.08 -14.39 16.65
C THR A 140 53.02 -13.36 17.28
N SER A 141 54.13 -13.81 17.89
CA SER A 141 55.18 -12.93 18.42
C SER A 141 55.72 -11.96 17.35
N ASP A 142 55.80 -12.41 16.09
CA ASP A 142 56.24 -11.58 14.96
C ASP A 142 55.27 -10.45 14.64
N ASN A 143 53.97 -10.69 14.78
CA ASN A 143 52.95 -9.64 14.63
C ASN A 143 53.09 -8.56 15.72
N TYR A 144 53.36 -8.97 16.95
CA TYR A 144 53.64 -8.07 18.02
C TYR A 144 54.95 -7.27 17.79
N ALA A 145 56.02 -7.94 17.36
CA ALA A 145 57.27 -7.29 17.04
C ALA A 145 57.12 -6.21 15.93
N THR A 146 56.30 -6.50 14.94
CA THR A 146 56.00 -5.55 13.83
C THR A 146 55.30 -4.31 14.30
N VAL A 147 54.36 -4.41 15.24
CA VAL A 147 53.55 -3.28 15.72
C VAL A 147 54.22 -2.51 16.84
N TRP A 148 54.90 -3.21 17.77
CA TRP A 148 55.43 -2.64 19.03
C TRP A 148 56.93 -2.57 19.07
N GLY A 149 57.62 -3.14 18.08
CA GLY A 149 59.08 -3.14 18.03
C GLY A 149 59.75 -4.09 19.00
N GLU A 150 58.98 -4.90 19.73
CA GLU A 150 59.51 -5.89 20.71
C GLU A 150 58.83 -7.25 20.51
N SER A 151 59.61 -8.30 20.60
CA SER A 151 59.08 -9.69 20.57
C SER A 151 58.51 -10.00 21.95
N MET A 152 57.19 -10.21 22.04
CA MET A 152 56.61 -10.80 23.26
C MET A 152 56.83 -12.28 23.26
N VAL A 153 57.38 -12.81 24.34
CA VAL A 153 57.46 -14.25 24.60
C VAL A 153 56.09 -14.70 25.07
N VAL A 154 55.40 -15.49 24.27
CA VAL A 154 54.15 -16.11 24.63
C VAL A 154 54.40 -17.45 25.26
#